data_3f4d1e4ef028e917baa0fc0082358d6b
#
_entry.id   3f4d1e4ef028e917baa0fc0082358d6b
#
_cell.length_a   1.000
_cell.length_b   1.000
_cell.length_c   1.000
_cell.angle_alpha   90.00
_cell.angle_beta   90.00
_cell.angle_gamma   90.00
#
_symmetry.space_group_name_H-M   'P 1'
#
loop_
_entity.id
_entity.type
_entity.pdbx_description
1 polymer ?
#
loop_
_entity_poly.entity_id
_entity_poly.type
_entity_poly.pdbx_seq_one_letter_code
_entity_poly.pdbx_strand_id
1 'polypeptide(L)'
;MIYSGKTKDVYQLDNGNVLLKFKDDCTGTDGVFDPGANTVGLTIEGIGKQNLQTSVRYFEMLKKAGIRTHYISADIENVTMEVLPAKPFGKGLEVICRLKATGSFIRRYGTYVEDGAELPGGYVEVTLKDDAKGDPLITGEALAVLGIM
;
A
#
# COMPACT_ATOMS: atom_id res chain seq x y z
N MET A 1 2.71 -6.02 19.68
CA MET A 1 2.49 -6.14 18.20
C MET A 1 1.07 -6.57 17.98
N ILE A 2 0.34 -5.88 17.08
CA ILE A 2 -1.05 -6.17 16.75
C ILE A 2 -1.21 -6.79 15.35
N TYR A 3 -0.22 -6.58 14.47
CA TYR A 3 -0.21 -7.15 13.11
C TYR A 3 1.22 -7.24 12.58
N SER A 4 1.53 -8.26 11.79
CA SER A 4 2.77 -8.38 11.04
C SER A 4 2.46 -8.46 9.54
N GLY A 5 2.84 -7.42 8.81
CA GLY A 5 2.72 -7.36 7.36
C GLY A 5 4.00 -7.80 6.64
N LYS A 6 3.98 -7.79 5.32
CA LYS A 6 5.13 -8.17 4.48
C LYS A 6 6.36 -7.28 4.73
N THR A 7 6.14 -5.98 4.84
CA THR A 7 7.23 -4.98 4.93
C THR A 7 7.23 -4.17 6.23
N LYS A 8 6.22 -4.36 7.09
CA LYS A 8 6.09 -3.62 8.35
C LYS A 8 5.43 -4.48 9.42
N ASP A 9 5.92 -4.35 10.64
CA ASP A 9 5.22 -4.77 11.83
C ASP A 9 4.47 -3.60 12.45
N VAL A 10 3.31 -3.87 13.03
CA VAL A 10 2.39 -2.86 13.55
C VAL A 10 2.20 -3.06 15.05
N TYR A 11 2.42 -2.00 15.81
CA TYR A 11 2.30 -2.00 17.26
C TYR A 11 1.28 -0.95 17.71
N GLN A 12 0.46 -1.29 18.69
CA GLN A 12 -0.37 -0.32 19.39
C GLN A 12 0.48 0.41 20.44
N LEU A 13 0.37 1.74 20.49
CA LEU A 13 0.97 2.57 21.53
C LEU A 13 -0.05 2.91 22.61
N ASP A 14 0.43 3.24 23.82
CA ASP A 14 -0.41 3.58 24.98
C ASP A 14 -1.20 4.89 24.75
N ASN A 15 -0.69 5.79 23.92
CA ASN A 15 -1.36 7.04 23.56
C ASN A 15 -2.48 6.86 22.52
N GLY A 16 -2.78 5.62 22.11
CA GLY A 16 -3.79 5.30 21.11
C GLY A 16 -3.30 5.36 19.65
N ASN A 17 -2.09 5.83 19.41
CA ASN A 17 -1.46 5.83 18.10
C ASN A 17 -0.92 4.44 17.73
N VAL A 18 -0.40 4.33 16.52
CA VAL A 18 0.18 3.10 15.98
C VAL A 18 1.62 3.34 15.61
N LEU A 19 2.49 2.40 15.98
CA LEU A 19 3.89 2.38 15.55
C LEU A 19 4.06 1.35 14.43
N LEU A 20 4.60 1.81 13.31
CA LEU A 20 5.01 0.99 12.18
C LEU A 20 6.51 0.76 12.26
N LYS A 21 6.95 -0.47 12.42
CA LYS A 21 8.36 -0.85 12.33
C LYS A 21 8.63 -1.40 10.94
N PHE A 22 9.48 -0.71 10.19
CA PHE A 22 9.83 -1.11 8.83
C PHE A 22 10.81 -2.28 8.86
N LYS A 23 10.59 -3.24 7.97
CA LYS A 23 11.36 -4.47 7.85
C LYS A 23 12.24 -4.42 6.61
N ASP A 24 13.28 -5.22 6.60
CA ASP A 24 14.14 -5.40 5.43
C ASP A 24 13.60 -6.44 4.43
N ASP A 25 12.39 -6.95 4.69
CA ASP A 25 11.70 -7.89 3.81
C ASP A 25 11.20 -7.18 2.54
N CYS A 26 11.41 -7.84 1.40
CA CYS A 26 10.96 -7.40 0.09
C CYS A 26 10.00 -8.41 -0.52
N THR A 27 9.04 -7.91 -1.31
CA THR A 27 8.16 -8.77 -2.09
C THR A 27 8.94 -9.48 -3.19
N GLY A 28 8.56 -10.71 -3.47
CA GLY A 28 9.22 -11.53 -4.46
C GLY A 28 8.88 -13.01 -4.32
N THR A 29 9.56 -13.83 -5.11
CA THR A 29 9.44 -15.29 -5.11
C THR A 29 10.82 -15.90 -5.27
N ASP A 30 11.14 -16.92 -4.46
CA ASP A 30 12.37 -17.72 -4.55
C ASP A 30 13.66 -16.88 -4.61
N GLY A 31 13.77 -15.85 -3.78
CA GLY A 31 14.94 -14.98 -3.71
C GLY A 31 15.02 -13.90 -4.81
N VAL A 32 14.04 -13.83 -5.69
CA VAL A 32 13.98 -12.82 -6.76
C VAL A 32 13.00 -11.71 -6.37
N PHE A 33 13.46 -10.48 -6.44
CA PHE A 33 12.61 -9.30 -6.20
C PHE A 33 11.52 -9.18 -7.28
N ASP A 34 10.27 -9.10 -6.84
CA ASP A 34 9.13 -8.80 -7.70
C ASP A 34 8.17 -7.86 -6.95
N PRO A 35 8.06 -6.58 -7.37
CA PRO A 35 7.16 -5.63 -6.72
C PRO A 35 5.68 -6.00 -6.87
N GLY A 36 5.34 -6.85 -7.83
CA GLY A 36 3.99 -7.36 -8.06
C GLY A 36 3.64 -8.63 -7.27
N ALA A 37 4.63 -9.25 -6.62
CA ALA A 37 4.39 -10.46 -5.83
C ALA A 37 3.66 -10.14 -4.53
N ASN A 38 2.79 -11.07 -4.11
CA ASN A 38 2.05 -10.95 -2.85
C ASN A 38 2.70 -11.74 -1.70
N THR A 39 3.94 -12.16 -1.88
CA THR A 39 4.76 -12.95 -0.93
C THR A 39 6.04 -12.20 -0.59
N VAL A 40 6.64 -12.51 0.56
CA VAL A 40 8.02 -12.12 0.86
C VAL A 40 8.93 -13.12 0.17
N GLY A 41 9.78 -12.64 -0.73
CA GLY A 41 10.71 -13.49 -1.49
C GLY A 41 12.16 -13.38 -1.04
N LEU A 42 12.55 -12.24 -0.44
CA LEU A 42 13.92 -12.00 -0.02
C LEU A 42 14.00 -10.91 1.04
N THR A 43 15.16 -10.80 1.65
CA THR A 43 15.52 -9.73 2.60
C THR A 43 16.71 -8.94 2.03
N ILE A 44 16.62 -7.61 2.05
CA ILE A 44 17.70 -6.71 1.62
C ILE A 44 18.05 -5.83 2.80
N GLU A 45 19.25 -6.00 3.33
CA GLU A 45 19.73 -5.24 4.50
C GLU A 45 19.65 -3.73 4.27
N GLY A 46 19.02 -3.02 5.22
CA GLY A 46 18.86 -1.57 5.20
C GLY A 46 17.74 -1.03 4.31
N ILE A 47 17.03 -1.87 3.56
CA ILE A 47 15.92 -1.41 2.71
C ILE A 47 14.75 -0.84 3.53
N GLY A 48 14.51 -1.38 4.72
CA GLY A 48 13.50 -0.86 5.64
C GLY A 48 13.80 0.59 6.04
N LYS A 49 15.05 0.90 6.34
CA LYS A 49 15.50 2.28 6.65
C LYS A 49 15.32 3.21 5.44
N GLN A 50 15.67 2.77 4.24
CA GLN A 50 15.48 3.54 3.01
C GLN A 50 13.99 3.79 2.70
N ASN A 51 13.16 2.77 2.86
CA ASN A 51 11.71 2.88 2.69
C ASN A 51 11.09 3.84 3.69
N LEU A 52 11.55 3.81 4.96
CA LEU A 52 11.13 4.77 5.98
C LEU A 52 11.52 6.20 5.58
N GLN A 53 12.79 6.44 5.22
CA GLN A 53 13.28 7.76 4.82
C GLN A 53 12.51 8.32 3.62
N THR A 54 12.23 7.48 2.63
CA THR A 54 11.41 7.84 1.46
C THR A 54 9.98 8.22 1.88
N SER A 55 9.37 7.40 2.73
CA SER A 55 8.02 7.67 3.25
C SER A 55 7.96 8.99 4.01
N VAL A 56 8.92 9.25 4.89
CA VAL A 56 9.02 10.50 5.66
C VAL A 56 9.12 11.70 4.71
N ARG A 57 9.98 11.62 3.69
CA ARG A 57 10.13 12.70 2.71
C ARG A 57 8.80 13.08 2.05
N TYR A 58 8.01 12.09 1.62
CA TYR A 58 6.72 12.33 0.99
C TYR A 58 5.68 12.86 1.99
N PHE A 59 5.62 12.32 3.19
CA PHE A 59 4.69 12.81 4.21
C PHE A 59 4.99 14.26 4.61
N GLU A 60 6.26 14.63 4.74
CA GLU A 60 6.65 16.01 5.01
C GLU A 60 6.32 16.96 3.83
N MET A 61 6.44 16.50 2.59
CA MET A 61 5.97 17.26 1.43
C MET A 61 4.46 17.48 1.45
N LEU A 62 3.67 16.44 1.74
CA LEU A 62 2.21 16.52 1.87
C LEU A 62 1.81 17.48 2.99
N LYS A 63 2.49 17.40 4.14
CA LYS A 63 2.28 18.29 5.28
C LYS A 63 2.54 19.75 4.91
N LYS A 64 3.63 20.04 4.19
CA LYS A 64 3.94 21.39 3.67
C LYS A 64 2.89 21.91 2.69
N ALA A 65 2.26 21.01 1.93
CA ALA A 65 1.15 21.33 1.01
C ALA A 65 -0.21 21.46 1.72
N GLY A 66 -0.28 21.36 3.05
CA GLY A 66 -1.51 21.42 3.82
C GLY A 66 -2.41 20.18 3.70
N ILE A 67 -1.88 19.09 3.14
CA ILE A 67 -2.62 17.83 2.98
C ILE A 67 -2.51 17.02 4.28
N ARG A 68 -3.65 16.72 4.87
CA ARG A 68 -3.71 15.91 6.10
C ARG A 68 -3.43 14.45 5.76
N THR A 69 -2.57 13.83 6.58
CA THR A 69 -2.23 12.40 6.51
C THR A 69 -2.30 11.78 7.90
N HIS A 70 -2.09 10.47 8.00
CA HIS A 70 -1.98 9.78 9.29
C HIS A 70 -0.58 9.90 9.92
N TYR A 71 0.40 10.43 9.21
CA TYR A 71 1.79 10.57 9.68
C TYR A 71 1.90 11.56 10.85
N ILE A 72 2.60 11.17 11.91
CA ILE A 72 2.90 12.00 13.09
C ILE A 72 4.40 12.29 13.14
N SER A 73 5.22 11.26 13.28
CA SER A 73 6.67 11.36 13.42
C SER A 73 7.38 10.07 12.97
N ALA A 74 8.70 10.16 12.84
CA ALA A 74 9.52 8.98 12.56
C ALA A 74 10.82 9.01 13.35
N ASP A 75 11.30 7.83 13.72
CA ASP A 75 12.63 7.59 14.27
C ASP A 75 13.43 6.77 13.25
N ILE A 76 14.37 7.45 12.58
CA ILE A 76 15.16 6.85 11.50
C ILE A 76 16.16 5.82 12.05
N GLU A 77 16.65 6.01 13.27
CA GLU A 77 17.64 5.09 13.86
C GLU A 77 16.98 3.78 14.30
N ASN A 78 15.77 3.84 14.85
CA ASN A 78 14.99 2.67 15.24
C ASN A 78 14.13 2.11 14.11
N VAL A 79 14.17 2.74 12.94
CA VAL A 79 13.45 2.36 11.71
C VAL A 79 11.93 2.26 11.96
N THR A 80 11.37 3.25 12.67
CA THR A 80 9.97 3.29 13.06
C THR A 80 9.27 4.59 12.64
N MET A 81 7.95 4.52 12.47
CA MET A 81 7.08 5.65 12.17
C MET A 81 5.85 5.60 13.07
N GLU A 82 5.57 6.68 13.78
CA GLU A 82 4.32 6.85 14.52
C GLU A 82 3.25 7.45 13.61
N VAL A 83 2.07 6.85 13.63
CA VAL A 83 0.93 7.26 12.81
C VAL A 83 -0.38 7.25 13.60
N LEU A 84 -1.35 8.04 13.17
CA LEU A 84 -2.72 7.93 13.66
C LEU A 84 -3.30 6.56 13.28
N PRO A 85 -4.18 5.97 14.12
CA PRO A 85 -4.85 4.73 13.77
C PRO A 85 -5.74 4.95 12.54
N ALA A 86 -5.69 4.01 11.60
CA ALA A 86 -6.53 3.98 10.42
C ALA A 86 -7.43 2.75 10.44
N LYS A 87 -8.64 2.89 9.95
CA LYS A 87 -9.58 1.78 9.76
C LYS A 87 -9.85 1.62 8.27
N PRO A 88 -9.84 0.39 7.75
CA PRO A 88 -10.28 0.14 6.37
C PRO A 88 -11.75 0.55 6.22
N PHE A 89 -12.11 1.05 5.06
CA PHE A 89 -13.49 1.27 4.69
C PHE A 89 -14.17 -0.09 4.41
N GLY A 90 -15.31 -0.34 5.00
CA GLY A 90 -15.98 -1.63 4.93
C GLY A 90 -15.08 -2.78 5.41
N LYS A 91 -14.96 -3.83 4.62
CA LYS A 91 -14.04 -4.96 4.84
C LYS A 91 -12.65 -4.74 4.25
N GLY A 92 -12.42 -3.56 3.69
CA GLY A 92 -11.23 -3.13 2.98
C GLY A 92 -11.53 -2.91 1.50
N LEU A 93 -11.42 -1.64 1.08
CA LEU A 93 -11.46 -1.25 -0.32
C LEU A 93 -10.12 -0.61 -0.69
N GLU A 94 -9.60 -0.98 -1.84
CA GLU A 94 -8.47 -0.29 -2.44
C GLU A 94 -8.98 0.63 -3.55
N VAL A 95 -8.74 1.93 -3.43
CA VAL A 95 -9.03 2.91 -4.46
C VAL A 95 -7.73 3.22 -5.18
N ILE A 96 -7.65 2.87 -6.45
CA ILE A 96 -6.42 2.91 -7.24
C ILE A 96 -6.60 3.94 -8.35
N CYS A 97 -5.72 4.94 -8.39
CA CYS A 97 -5.61 5.87 -9.51
C CYS A 97 -4.37 5.50 -10.35
N ARG A 98 -4.58 5.20 -11.62
CA ARG A 98 -3.52 4.82 -12.56
C ARG A 98 -3.29 5.92 -13.58
N LEU A 99 -2.05 6.34 -13.70
CA LEU A 99 -1.60 7.25 -14.76
C LEU A 99 -0.98 6.47 -15.94
N LYS A 100 -0.58 5.23 -15.68
CA LYS A 100 -0.03 4.30 -16.68
C LYS A 100 -0.67 2.92 -16.57
N ALA A 101 -0.77 2.25 -17.70
CA ALA A 101 -1.23 0.87 -17.80
C ALA A 101 -0.12 -0.08 -17.35
N THR A 102 -0.13 -0.50 -16.07
CA THR A 102 0.90 -1.39 -15.50
C THR A 102 0.30 -2.39 -14.51
N GLY A 103 1.07 -3.41 -14.14
CA GLY A 103 0.75 -4.35 -13.06
C GLY A 103 -0.57 -5.08 -13.29
N SER A 104 -1.48 -5.06 -12.29
CA SER A 104 -2.76 -5.78 -12.38
C SER A 104 -3.66 -5.27 -13.50
N PHE A 105 -3.50 -4.02 -13.95
CA PHE A 105 -4.22 -3.51 -15.11
C PHE A 105 -3.81 -4.27 -16.38
N ILE A 106 -2.53 -4.47 -16.60
CA ILE A 106 -2.02 -5.23 -17.75
C ILE A 106 -2.38 -6.71 -17.66
N ARG A 107 -2.37 -7.31 -16.46
CA ARG A 107 -2.86 -8.69 -16.30
C ARG A 107 -4.32 -8.87 -16.76
N ARG A 108 -5.16 -7.84 -16.63
CA ARG A 108 -6.58 -7.86 -17.06
C ARG A 108 -6.79 -7.42 -18.51
N TYR A 109 -6.04 -6.41 -18.95
CA TYR A 109 -6.33 -5.67 -20.18
C TYR A 109 -5.17 -5.62 -21.18
N GLY A 110 -4.10 -6.39 -20.99
CA GLY A 110 -2.90 -6.36 -21.84
C GLY A 110 -3.14 -6.77 -23.30
N THR A 111 -4.29 -7.38 -23.62
CA THR A 111 -4.71 -7.63 -25.02
C THR A 111 -5.27 -6.38 -25.72
N TYR A 112 -5.56 -5.32 -24.95
CA TYR A 112 -6.20 -4.09 -25.46
C TYR A 112 -5.30 -2.87 -25.34
N VAL A 113 -4.23 -2.94 -24.54
CA VAL A 113 -3.34 -1.81 -24.26
C VAL A 113 -1.93 -2.32 -23.98
N GLU A 114 -0.91 -1.58 -24.42
CA GLU A 114 0.48 -1.90 -24.18
C GLU A 114 0.90 -1.57 -22.75
N ASP A 115 1.85 -2.36 -22.20
CA ASP A 115 2.41 -2.09 -20.88
C ASP A 115 3.16 -0.75 -20.87
N GLY A 116 2.89 0.06 -19.85
CA GLY A 116 3.46 1.40 -19.72
C GLY A 116 2.71 2.50 -20.48
N ALA A 117 1.67 2.17 -21.29
CA ALA A 117 0.88 3.18 -21.99
C ALA A 117 0.30 4.21 -21.01
N GLU A 118 0.31 5.49 -21.42
CA GLU A 118 -0.29 6.57 -20.65
C GLU A 118 -1.80 6.42 -20.59
N LEU A 119 -2.39 6.72 -19.43
CA LEU A 119 -3.84 6.79 -19.21
C LEU A 119 -4.23 8.26 -18.99
N PRO A 120 -4.55 9.01 -20.04
CA PRO A 120 -4.80 10.46 -19.98
C PRO A 120 -5.92 10.80 -19.00
N GLY A 121 -5.65 11.74 -18.09
CA GLY A 121 -6.60 12.16 -17.04
C GLY A 121 -6.68 11.20 -15.83
N GLY A 122 -5.95 10.10 -15.89
CA GLY A 122 -5.97 9.05 -14.87
C GLY A 122 -7.18 8.11 -15.02
N TYR A 123 -7.00 6.88 -14.59
CA TYR A 123 -8.06 5.87 -14.50
C TYR A 123 -8.23 5.45 -13.05
N VAL A 124 -9.44 5.55 -12.52
CA VAL A 124 -9.74 5.16 -11.13
C VAL A 124 -10.50 3.84 -11.13
N GLU A 125 -10.01 2.89 -10.38
CA GLU A 125 -10.67 1.62 -10.13
C GLU A 125 -10.75 1.32 -8.63
N VAL A 126 -11.70 0.48 -8.24
CA VAL A 126 -11.87 0.02 -6.88
C VAL A 126 -11.82 -1.49 -6.85
N THR A 127 -11.05 -2.05 -5.90
CA THR A 127 -10.99 -3.48 -5.63
C THR A 127 -11.40 -3.78 -4.19
N LEU A 128 -11.94 -4.96 -3.97
CA LEU A 128 -12.05 -5.51 -2.62
C LEU A 128 -10.67 -5.97 -2.16
N LYS A 129 -10.33 -5.74 -0.89
CA LYS A 129 -9.12 -6.30 -0.30
C LYS A 129 -9.35 -7.78 0.02
N ASP A 130 -8.95 -8.64 -0.89
CA ASP A 130 -9.06 -10.11 -0.77
C ASP A 130 -7.88 -10.76 -1.51
N ASP A 131 -6.74 -10.85 -0.84
CA ASP A 131 -5.50 -11.42 -1.40
C ASP A 131 -5.73 -12.83 -1.99
N ALA A 132 -6.59 -13.63 -1.36
CA ALA A 132 -6.87 -15.00 -1.81
C ALA A 132 -7.60 -15.05 -3.16
N LYS A 133 -8.34 -13.98 -3.48
CA LYS A 133 -9.06 -13.83 -4.75
C LYS A 133 -8.39 -12.86 -5.73
N GLY A 134 -7.18 -12.39 -5.40
CA GLY A 134 -6.42 -11.47 -6.25
C GLY A 134 -7.01 -10.06 -6.30
N ASP A 135 -7.60 -9.60 -5.20
CA ASP A 135 -8.18 -8.26 -5.05
C ASP A 135 -9.14 -7.93 -6.22
N PRO A 136 -10.32 -8.58 -6.27
CA PRO A 136 -11.23 -8.46 -7.41
C PRO A 136 -11.79 -7.05 -7.58
N LEU A 137 -11.90 -6.62 -8.84
CA LEU A 137 -12.60 -5.37 -9.17
C LEU A 137 -14.05 -5.41 -8.70
N ILE A 138 -14.55 -4.26 -8.24
CA ILE A 138 -15.94 -4.11 -7.83
C ILE A 138 -16.51 -2.80 -8.37
N THR A 139 -17.76 -2.85 -8.81
CA THR A 139 -18.50 -1.66 -9.25
C THR A 139 -19.28 -1.01 -8.10
N GLY A 140 -19.70 0.25 -8.30
CA GLY A 140 -20.53 0.95 -7.31
C GLY A 140 -21.84 0.21 -7.04
N GLU A 141 -22.47 -0.34 -8.09
CA GLU A 141 -23.72 -1.12 -7.99
C GLU A 141 -23.49 -2.39 -7.16
N ALA A 142 -22.37 -3.09 -7.38
CA ALA A 142 -22.05 -4.28 -6.61
C ALA A 142 -21.76 -3.94 -5.13
N LEU A 143 -21.12 -2.81 -4.83
CA LEU A 143 -20.92 -2.34 -3.46
C LEU A 143 -22.27 -2.14 -2.74
N ALA A 144 -23.24 -1.52 -3.42
CA ALA A 144 -24.59 -1.29 -2.89
C ALA A 144 -25.34 -2.62 -2.66
N VAL A 145 -25.34 -3.53 -3.64
CA VAL A 145 -25.98 -4.85 -3.53
C VAL A 145 -25.39 -5.69 -2.42
N LEU A 146 -24.09 -5.60 -2.18
CA LEU A 146 -23.39 -6.33 -1.12
C LEU A 146 -23.51 -5.64 0.26
N GLY A 147 -24.14 -4.48 0.35
CA GLY A 147 -24.28 -3.71 1.58
C GLY A 147 -22.95 -3.23 2.16
N ILE A 148 -21.96 -2.94 1.28
CA ILE A 148 -20.65 -2.41 1.68
C ILE A 148 -20.69 -0.88 1.72
N MET A 149 -21.48 -0.29 0.85
CA MET A 149 -21.80 1.15 0.78
C MET A 149 -23.31 1.34 0.62
#